data_30dfe0a989e6afda403ce74016d219ab
#
_entry.id   30dfe0a989e6afda403ce74016d219ab
#
_cell.length_a   1.000
_cell.length_b   1.000
_cell.length_c   1.000
_cell.angle_alpha   90.00
_cell.angle_beta   90.00
_cell.angle_gamma   90.00
#
_symmetry.space_group_name_H-M   'P 1'
#
loop_
_entity.id
_entity.type
_entity.pdbx_description
1 polymer ?
#
loop_
_entity_poly.entity_id
_entity_poly.type
_entity_poly.pdbx_seq_one_letter_code
_entity_poly.pdbx_strand_id
1 'polypeptide(L)'
;MFIVAVHEWKPEFEITVTKEMIGGFNTLLENKQPLGIKLLSTHMRSDHGAFCTWEAPGLGELENFFKKFGPTLLKATKFYPVMQAFPATVEYELSLLKMITDLASK
;
A
#
# COMPACT_ATOMS: atom_id res chain seq x y z
N MET A 1 -4.19 -10.92 -0.12
CA MET A 1 -4.52 -9.88 -1.12
C MET A 1 -3.38 -8.85 -1.13
N PHE A 2 -2.94 -8.49 -2.32
CA PHE A 2 -1.91 -7.46 -2.48
C PHE A 2 -2.58 -6.14 -2.83
N ILE A 3 -2.14 -5.07 -2.18
CA ILE A 3 -2.77 -3.75 -2.31
C ILE A 3 -1.68 -2.69 -2.42
N VAL A 4 -1.79 -1.84 -3.46
CA VAL A 4 -0.94 -0.65 -3.57
C VAL A 4 -1.70 0.52 -2.97
N ALA A 5 -1.08 1.19 -2.02
CA ALA A 5 -1.60 2.40 -1.42
C ALA A 5 -0.87 3.61 -1.99
N VAL A 6 -1.63 4.53 -2.57
CA VAL A 6 -1.11 5.78 -3.13
C VAL A 6 -1.51 6.90 -2.18
N HIS A 7 -0.51 7.53 -1.57
CA HIS A 7 -0.71 8.60 -0.61
C HIS A 7 -0.35 9.94 -1.25
N GLU A 8 -1.26 10.90 -1.16
CA GLU A 8 -1.00 12.27 -1.60
C GLU A 8 -1.69 13.21 -0.61
N TRP A 9 -0.89 14.00 0.11
CA TRP A 9 -1.42 14.91 1.12
C TRP A 9 -1.03 16.35 0.80
N LYS A 10 -1.80 17.28 1.35
CA LYS A 10 -1.52 18.70 1.19
C LYS A 10 -0.32 19.10 2.07
N PRO A 11 0.49 20.09 1.63
CA PRO A 11 1.66 20.52 2.41
C PRO A 11 1.35 20.90 3.86
N GLU A 12 0.18 21.43 4.12
CA GLU A 12 -0.25 21.78 5.49
C GLU A 12 -0.37 20.59 6.43
N PHE A 13 -0.54 19.36 5.88
CA PHE A 13 -0.64 18.13 6.67
C PHE A 13 0.68 17.36 6.78
N GLU A 14 1.77 17.90 6.23
CA GLU A 14 3.05 17.21 6.16
C GLU A 14 3.53 16.69 7.52
N ILE A 15 3.52 17.53 8.54
CA ILE A 15 4.01 17.13 9.86
C ILE A 15 3.09 16.10 10.50
N THR A 16 1.78 16.29 10.41
CA THR A 16 0.81 15.34 10.96
C THR A 16 0.95 13.96 10.32
N VAL A 17 1.01 13.92 8.99
CA VAL A 17 1.16 12.67 8.26
C VAL A 17 2.50 12.01 8.56
N THR A 18 3.57 12.79 8.65
CA THR A 18 4.90 12.25 8.99
C THR A 18 4.89 11.57 10.36
N LYS A 19 4.28 12.19 11.36
CA LYS A 19 4.16 11.60 12.70
C LYS A 19 3.33 10.32 12.68
N GLU A 20 2.25 10.30 11.91
CA GLU A 20 1.41 9.11 11.76
C GLU A 20 2.21 7.96 11.13
N MET A 21 2.97 8.25 10.07
CA MET A 21 3.80 7.24 9.41
C MET A 21 4.88 6.69 10.35
N ILE A 22 5.51 7.54 11.14
CA ILE A 22 6.50 7.10 12.14
C ILE A 22 5.85 6.13 13.12
N GLY A 23 4.66 6.46 13.62
CA GLY A 23 3.91 5.56 14.51
C GLY A 23 3.57 4.22 13.86
N GLY A 24 3.13 4.25 12.61
CA GLY A 24 2.81 3.03 11.86
C GLY A 24 4.03 2.16 11.62
N PHE A 25 5.15 2.75 11.21
CA PHE A 25 6.39 2.01 10.99
C PHE A 25 6.95 1.42 12.30
N ASN A 26 6.85 2.16 13.41
CA ASN A 26 7.24 1.62 14.71
C ASN A 26 6.39 0.41 15.09
N THR A 27 5.08 0.46 14.83
CA THR A 27 4.18 -0.68 15.05
C THR A 27 4.62 -1.89 14.25
N LEU A 28 5.00 -1.70 12.99
CA LEU A 28 5.48 -2.77 12.12
C LEU A 28 6.82 -3.33 12.58
N LEU A 29 7.75 -2.48 13.00
CA LEU A 29 9.04 -2.93 13.54
C LEU A 29 8.88 -3.75 14.82
N GLU A 30 7.90 -3.43 15.64
CA GLU A 30 7.62 -4.15 16.89
C GLU A 30 6.71 -5.36 16.67
N ASN A 31 6.31 -5.64 15.43
CA ASN A 31 5.40 -6.73 15.07
C ASN A 31 4.07 -6.68 15.85
N LYS A 32 3.55 -5.47 16.06
CA LYS A 32 2.29 -5.23 16.78
C LYS A 32 1.09 -5.01 15.84
N GLN A 33 1.30 -5.10 14.52
CA GLN A 33 0.21 -4.99 13.57
C GLN A 33 -0.68 -6.24 13.61
N PRO A 34 -1.93 -6.13 13.14
CA PRO A 34 -2.82 -7.29 13.05
C PRO A 34 -2.23 -8.40 12.17
N LEU A 35 -2.60 -9.64 12.48
CA LEU A 35 -2.15 -10.81 11.75
C LEU A 35 -2.51 -10.68 10.27
N GLY A 36 -1.55 -10.98 9.40
CA GLY A 36 -1.75 -10.95 7.94
C GLY A 36 -1.48 -9.60 7.30
N ILE A 37 -1.23 -8.55 8.07
CA ILE A 37 -0.85 -7.23 7.55
C ILE A 37 0.68 -7.19 7.42
N LYS A 38 1.17 -6.98 6.20
CA LYS A 38 2.61 -6.87 5.92
C LYS A 38 2.86 -5.73 4.96
N LEU A 39 3.86 -4.91 5.26
CA LEU A 39 4.35 -3.89 4.33
C LEU A 39 5.46 -4.53 3.49
N LEU A 40 5.23 -4.60 2.18
CA LEU A 40 6.17 -5.23 1.26
C LEU A 40 7.16 -4.24 0.68
N SER A 41 6.73 -3.02 0.40
CA SER A 41 7.62 -1.96 -0.07
C SER A 41 7.02 -0.60 0.24
N THR A 42 7.89 0.40 0.35
CA THR A 42 7.48 1.78 0.53
C THR A 42 8.44 2.70 -0.20
N HIS A 43 7.89 3.72 -0.86
CA HIS A 43 8.66 4.72 -1.57
C HIS A 43 8.12 6.09 -1.21
N MET A 44 8.97 6.92 -0.61
CA MET A 44 8.62 8.30 -0.29
C MET A 44 8.85 9.18 -1.52
N ARG A 45 7.85 10.02 -1.83
CA ARG A 45 7.96 11.00 -2.91
C ARG A 45 8.44 12.34 -2.35
N SER A 46 9.09 13.14 -3.19
CA SER A 46 9.54 14.48 -2.79
C SER A 46 8.43 15.53 -2.83
N ASP A 47 7.24 15.17 -3.33
CA ASP A 47 6.11 16.09 -3.57
C ASP A 47 4.90 15.79 -2.67
N HIS A 48 5.14 15.53 -1.41
CA HIS A 48 4.09 15.26 -0.40
C HIS A 48 3.27 14.02 -0.72
N GLY A 49 3.95 12.91 -0.94
CA GLY A 49 3.27 11.65 -1.22
C GLY A 49 4.15 10.44 -0.93
N ALA A 50 3.55 9.27 -1.11
CA ALA A 50 4.24 8.00 -0.95
C ALA A 50 3.50 6.90 -1.71
N PHE A 51 4.22 5.84 -2.04
CA PHE A 51 3.65 4.61 -2.58
C PHE A 51 4.03 3.47 -1.65
N CYS A 52 3.05 2.68 -1.24
CA CYS A 52 3.27 1.52 -0.39
C CYS A 52 2.59 0.30 -0.99
N THR A 53 3.26 -0.84 -0.94
CA THR A 53 2.65 -2.11 -1.33
C THR A 53 2.47 -2.96 -0.09
N TRP A 54 1.26 -3.46 0.11
CA TRP A 54 0.85 -4.21 1.28
C TRP A 54 0.36 -5.60 0.91
N GLU A 55 0.52 -6.52 1.83
CA GLU A 55 -0.23 -7.77 1.84
C GLU A 55 -1.18 -7.72 3.04
N ALA A 56 -2.44 -8.05 2.82
CA ALA A 56 -3.46 -8.00 3.85
C ALA A 56 -4.51 -9.08 3.59
N PRO A 57 -5.26 -9.53 4.62
CA PRO A 57 -6.38 -10.46 4.41
C PRO A 57 -7.46 -9.86 3.50
N GLY A 58 -7.67 -8.57 3.59
CA GLY A 58 -8.61 -7.84 2.77
C GLY A 58 -8.39 -6.35 2.88
N LEU A 59 -9.08 -5.58 2.04
CA LEU A 59 -8.99 -4.12 2.05
C LEU A 59 -9.49 -3.52 3.36
N GLY A 60 -10.58 -4.06 3.90
CA GLY A 60 -11.15 -3.57 5.15
C GLY A 60 -10.19 -3.68 6.33
N GLU A 61 -9.45 -4.77 6.42
CA GLU A 61 -8.46 -4.97 7.47
C GLU A 61 -7.31 -3.97 7.36
N LEU A 62 -6.87 -3.66 6.14
CA LEU A 62 -5.83 -2.67 5.91
C LEU A 62 -6.33 -1.26 6.25
N GLU A 63 -7.54 -0.91 5.83
CA GLU A 63 -8.15 0.37 6.19
C GLU A 63 -8.29 0.53 7.70
N ASN A 64 -8.69 -0.53 8.41
CA ASN A 64 -8.81 -0.50 9.87
C ASN A 64 -7.47 -0.28 10.54
N PHE A 65 -6.40 -0.88 10.01
CA PHE A 65 -5.06 -0.64 10.51
C PHE A 65 -4.66 0.83 10.34
N PHE A 66 -4.92 1.42 9.17
CA PHE A 66 -4.65 2.83 8.91
C PHE A 66 -5.46 3.75 9.82
N LYS A 67 -6.72 3.41 10.13
CA LYS A 67 -7.55 4.20 11.05
C LYS A 67 -6.91 4.33 12.43
N LYS A 68 -6.17 3.32 12.86
CA LYS A 68 -5.52 3.30 14.17
C LYS A 68 -4.26 4.16 14.20
N PHE A 69 -3.38 4.04 13.21
CA PHE A 69 -2.10 4.76 13.25
C PHE A 69 -2.09 6.04 12.45
N GLY A 70 -2.90 6.14 11.43
CA GLY A 70 -2.81 7.24 10.47
C GLY A 70 -4.15 7.71 9.92
N PRO A 71 -5.06 8.24 10.76
CA PRO A 71 -6.36 8.69 10.26
C PRO A 71 -6.28 9.84 9.26
N THR A 72 -5.29 10.74 9.40
CA THR A 72 -5.07 11.81 8.43
C THR A 72 -4.51 11.25 7.13
N LEU A 73 -3.54 10.35 7.23
CA LEU A 73 -2.95 9.66 6.08
C LEU A 73 -4.02 8.85 5.33
N LEU A 74 -4.90 8.18 6.05
CA LEU A 74 -5.98 7.39 5.44
C LEU A 74 -6.85 8.24 4.53
N LYS A 75 -7.20 9.45 4.94
CA LYS A 75 -8.00 10.38 4.13
C LYS A 75 -7.27 10.81 2.86
N ALA A 76 -5.96 10.76 2.86
CA ALA A 76 -5.11 11.13 1.73
C ALA A 76 -4.62 9.91 0.94
N THR A 77 -5.28 8.76 1.09
CA THR A 77 -4.84 7.51 0.50
C THR A 77 -5.89 6.92 -0.42
N LYS A 78 -5.43 6.41 -1.56
CA LYS A 78 -6.22 5.58 -2.45
C LYS A 78 -5.63 4.19 -2.48
N PHE A 79 -6.47 3.17 -2.36
CA PHE A 79 -6.05 1.77 -2.35
C PHE A 79 -6.43 1.10 -3.66
N TYR A 80 -5.47 0.36 -4.22
CA TYR A 80 -5.67 -0.37 -5.47
C TYR A 80 -5.27 -1.83 -5.25
N PRO A 81 -6.23 -2.77 -5.24
CA PRO A 81 -5.89 -4.19 -5.27
C PRO A 81 -5.11 -4.51 -6.55
N VAL A 82 -4.06 -5.31 -6.42
CA VAL A 82 -3.21 -5.67 -7.55
C VAL A 82 -3.08 -7.19 -7.65
N MET A 83 -2.78 -7.66 -8.86
CA MET A 83 -2.71 -9.10 -9.14
C MET A 83 -1.40 -9.72 -8.71
N GLN A 84 -0.33 -8.92 -8.62
CA GLN A 84 0.97 -9.38 -8.13
C GLN A 84 1.60 -8.31 -7.24
N ALA A 85 2.51 -8.75 -6.36
CA ALA A 85 3.23 -7.83 -5.50
C ALA A 85 4.69 -7.70 -5.94
N PHE A 86 5.45 -8.80 -5.95
CA PHE A 86 6.90 -8.73 -6.06
C PHE A 86 7.53 -10.10 -6.32
N PRO A 87 8.67 -10.16 -7.01
CA PRO A 87 9.28 -9.13 -7.86
C PRO A 87 8.53 -9.01 -9.19
N ALA A 88 8.44 -7.78 -9.70
CA ALA A 88 7.88 -7.52 -11.02
C ALA A 88 9.02 -7.54 -12.03
N THR A 89 9.18 -8.60 -12.78
CA THR A 89 10.12 -8.67 -13.90
C THR A 89 9.37 -8.46 -15.20
N VAL A 90 10.07 -8.04 -16.24
CA VAL A 90 9.46 -7.85 -17.56
C VAL A 90 8.86 -9.18 -18.05
N GLU A 91 9.55 -10.29 -17.80
CA GLU A 91 9.10 -11.62 -18.19
C GLU A 91 7.79 -11.99 -17.47
N TYR A 92 7.70 -11.70 -16.18
CA TYR A 92 6.48 -11.97 -15.41
C TYR A 92 5.31 -11.12 -15.91
N GLU A 93 5.54 -9.81 -16.11
CA GLU A 93 4.51 -8.91 -16.61
C GLU A 93 4.04 -9.31 -18.00
N LEU A 94 4.96 -9.70 -18.87
CA LEU A 94 4.61 -10.16 -20.22
C LEU A 94 3.76 -11.43 -20.16
N SER A 95 4.10 -12.36 -19.30
CA SER A 95 3.31 -13.59 -19.12
C SER A 95 1.90 -13.28 -18.61
N LEU A 96 1.79 -12.36 -17.66
CA LEU A 96 0.50 -11.94 -17.10
C LEU A 96 -0.37 -11.28 -18.17
N LEU A 97 0.20 -10.37 -18.97
CA LEU A 97 -0.52 -9.68 -20.01
C LEU A 97 -0.99 -10.63 -21.11
N LYS A 98 -0.18 -11.61 -21.48
CA LYS A 98 -0.56 -12.65 -22.45
C LYS A 98 -1.71 -13.49 -21.92
N MET A 99 -1.67 -13.87 -20.65
CA MET A 99 -2.75 -14.64 -20.04
C MET A 99 -4.07 -13.85 -20.05
N ILE A 100 -4.04 -12.57 -19.71
CA ILE A 100 -5.21 -11.71 -19.72
C ILE A 100 -5.77 -11.58 -21.15
N THR A 101 -4.89 -11.41 -22.16
CA THR A 101 -5.28 -11.31 -23.56
C THR A 101 -5.93 -12.61 -24.05
N ASP A 102 -5.35 -13.77 -23.70
CA ASP A 102 -5.90 -15.07 -24.05
C ASP A 102 -7.30 -15.27 -23.46
N LEU A 103 -7.49 -14.90 -22.22
CA LEU A 103 -8.80 -14.98 -21.58
C LEU A 103 -9.83 -14.06 -22.24
N ALA A 104 -9.41 -12.86 -22.64
CA ALA A 104 -10.30 -11.90 -23.28
C ALA A 104 -10.70 -12.31 -24.71
N SER A 105 -9.88 -13.12 -25.38
CA SER A 105 -10.14 -13.56 -26.77
C SER A 105 -10.99 -14.82 -26.85
N LYS A 106 -11.36 -15.40 -25.73
CA LYS A 106 -12.28 -16.55 -25.64
C LYS A 106 -13.75 -16.08 -25.43
#